data_8039b552e1f8218a0e6b32c9ee8f4752
#
_entry.id   8039b552e1f8218a0e6b32c9ee8f4752
#
_cell.length_a   1.000
_cell.length_b   1.000
_cell.length_c   1.000
_cell.angle_alpha   90.00
_cell.angle_beta   90.00
_cell.angle_gamma   90.00
#
_symmetry.space_group_name_H-M   'P 1'
#
loop_
_entity.id
_entity.type
_entity.pdbx_description
1 polymer ?
#
loop_
_entity_poly.entity_id
_entity_poly.type
_entity_poly.pdbx_seq_one_letter_code
_entity_poly.pdbx_strand_id
1 'polypeptide(L)'
;MAGNPIIEHYPMPQPQFAGESFDISGTRIRAQVTAAAALLRQSVDVLYPAEHQEDAAVWTGSDWEQISLAVHRLRTNGVYYRLGKRLLDIITVCFFLPYLVPLLLIVSLIVRISSPGPLLYRQRRIGRFGREFTLWKFRSMYCNSDEVLHKYLAANPEAAQEWKQTHKLRNDPRVTRLGNFLRRTSLDELPQFLNVLLGSMSLVGPRPIVFAEKAQYRESYFFYASAKPGLTGLWQVSGRSNLSYRQRVALDVEYIRGWNFALDLQILWRTAGAVWASKGAV
;
A
#
# COMPACT_ATOMS: atom_id res chain seq x y z
N MET A 1 26.34 -14.63 -28.75
CA MET A 1 25.64 -15.70 -28.01
C MET A 1 25.70 -15.34 -26.53
N ALA A 2 24.69 -14.71 -26.02
CA ALA A 2 24.61 -14.31 -24.58
C ALA A 2 23.42 -15.05 -23.96
N GLY A 3 23.75 -15.90 -22.97
CA GLY A 3 22.81 -16.80 -22.31
C GLY A 3 21.78 -16.02 -21.48
N ASN A 4 20.55 -16.47 -21.60
CA ASN A 4 19.40 -16.06 -20.82
C ASN A 4 19.62 -16.43 -19.33
N PRO A 5 19.42 -15.54 -18.35
CA PRO A 5 19.48 -15.94 -16.96
C PRO A 5 18.27 -16.81 -16.62
N ILE A 6 18.56 -17.98 -16.08
CA ILE A 6 17.64 -18.99 -15.57
C ILE A 6 16.74 -18.35 -14.51
N ILE A 7 15.45 -18.30 -14.77
CA ILE A 7 14.42 -17.96 -13.78
C ILE A 7 14.30 -19.18 -12.87
N GLU A 8 14.94 -19.16 -11.70
CA GLU A 8 14.70 -20.14 -10.64
C GLU A 8 13.22 -20.11 -10.26
N HIS A 9 12.52 -21.17 -10.61
CA HIS A 9 11.18 -21.47 -10.12
C HIS A 9 11.29 -21.78 -8.60
N TYR A 10 11.04 -20.79 -7.78
CA TYR A 10 10.73 -21.04 -6.37
C TYR A 10 9.35 -21.70 -6.34
N PRO A 11 9.20 -22.93 -5.82
CA PRO A 11 7.90 -23.56 -5.68
C PRO A 11 7.05 -22.71 -4.71
N MET A 12 5.90 -22.25 -5.17
CA MET A 12 4.88 -21.68 -4.29
C MET A 12 4.54 -22.73 -3.24
N PRO A 13 4.45 -22.39 -1.95
CA PRO A 13 3.95 -23.32 -0.95
C PRO A 13 2.57 -23.77 -1.39
N GLN A 14 2.43 -25.05 -1.70
CA GLN A 14 1.15 -25.68 -1.99
C GLN A 14 0.23 -25.43 -0.80
N PRO A 15 -1.01 -24.97 -1.00
CA PRO A 15 -1.93 -24.81 0.09
C PRO A 15 -2.14 -26.19 0.71
N GLN A 16 -1.78 -26.35 1.99
CA GLN A 16 -2.07 -27.56 2.78
C GLN A 16 -3.58 -27.65 3.05
N PHE A 17 -4.36 -27.89 2.03
CA PHE A 17 -5.80 -28.13 2.09
C PHE A 17 -6.17 -29.43 1.38
N ALA A 18 -5.33 -30.46 1.50
CA ALA A 18 -5.71 -31.82 1.14
C ALA A 18 -6.35 -32.46 2.38
N GLY A 19 -7.68 -32.52 2.45
CA GLY A 19 -8.32 -33.41 3.38
C GLY A 19 -9.67 -33.06 3.98
N GLU A 20 -10.31 -31.96 3.62
CA GLU A 20 -11.72 -31.76 4.05
C GLU A 20 -12.64 -31.58 2.85
N SER A 21 -13.34 -32.64 2.51
CA SER A 21 -14.47 -32.59 1.58
C SER A 21 -15.63 -31.85 2.26
N PHE A 22 -15.79 -30.55 2.01
CA PHE A 22 -16.95 -29.81 2.45
C PHE A 22 -18.09 -30.02 1.47
N ASP A 23 -19.17 -30.64 1.95
CA ASP A 23 -20.45 -30.74 1.25
C ASP A 23 -21.08 -29.33 1.11
N ILE A 24 -20.97 -28.75 -0.10
CA ILE A 24 -21.53 -27.45 -0.47
C ILE A 24 -22.94 -27.64 -1.09
N SER A 25 -23.77 -28.49 -0.51
CA SER A 25 -25.15 -28.74 -1.00
C SER A 25 -26.16 -27.66 -0.60
N GLY A 26 -25.75 -26.61 0.10
CA GLY A 26 -26.64 -25.51 0.52
C GLY A 26 -26.88 -24.49 -0.59
N THR A 27 -28.05 -24.48 -1.17
CA THR A 27 -28.53 -23.51 -2.19
C THR A 27 -28.30 -22.04 -1.79
N ARG A 28 -28.29 -21.73 -0.51
CA ARG A 28 -28.05 -20.41 0.06
C ARG A 28 -26.59 -19.95 -0.07
N ILE A 29 -25.64 -20.86 0.08
CA ILE A 29 -24.19 -20.55 -0.03
C ILE A 29 -23.84 -20.34 -1.50
N ARG A 30 -24.38 -21.14 -2.43
CA ARG A 30 -24.21 -20.93 -3.88
C ARG A 30 -24.73 -19.56 -4.32
N ALA A 31 -25.92 -19.16 -3.89
CA ALA A 31 -26.50 -17.86 -4.23
C ALA A 31 -25.63 -16.69 -3.71
N GLN A 32 -25.09 -16.80 -2.48
CA GLN A 32 -24.20 -15.78 -1.90
C GLN A 32 -22.84 -15.72 -2.61
N VAL A 33 -22.28 -16.87 -2.99
CA VAL A 33 -21.04 -16.96 -3.76
C VAL A 33 -21.21 -16.39 -5.15
N THR A 34 -22.33 -16.70 -5.82
CA THR A 34 -22.64 -16.16 -7.15
C THR A 34 -22.87 -14.65 -7.10
N ALA A 35 -23.57 -14.15 -6.07
CA ALA A 35 -23.75 -12.71 -5.87
C ALA A 35 -22.42 -11.99 -5.55
N ALA A 36 -21.57 -12.60 -4.73
CA ALA A 36 -20.24 -12.05 -4.45
C ALA A 36 -19.32 -12.08 -5.70
N ALA A 37 -19.40 -13.13 -6.50
CA ALA A 37 -18.68 -13.23 -7.78
C ALA A 37 -19.19 -12.20 -8.80
N ALA A 38 -20.51 -11.95 -8.84
CA ALA A 38 -21.11 -10.92 -9.70
C ALA A 38 -20.69 -9.51 -9.27
N LEU A 39 -20.67 -9.22 -7.95
CA LEU A 39 -20.18 -7.95 -7.40
C LEU A 39 -18.68 -7.76 -7.64
N LEU A 40 -17.88 -8.82 -7.54
CA LEU A 40 -16.46 -8.79 -7.88
C LEU A 40 -16.26 -8.58 -9.38
N ARG A 41 -17.05 -9.23 -10.24
CA ARG A 41 -17.03 -9.03 -11.69
C ARG A 41 -17.39 -7.59 -12.05
N GLN A 42 -18.48 -7.06 -11.49
CA GLN A 42 -18.86 -5.66 -11.67
C GLN A 42 -17.80 -4.69 -11.15
N SER A 43 -17.10 -5.04 -10.05
CA SER A 43 -15.97 -4.26 -9.54
C SER A 43 -14.74 -4.36 -10.46
N VAL A 44 -14.56 -5.47 -11.17
CA VAL A 44 -13.49 -5.67 -12.16
C VAL A 44 -13.77 -4.87 -13.42
N ASP A 45 -15.01 -4.85 -13.92
CA ASP A 45 -15.39 -4.05 -15.09
C ASP A 45 -15.23 -2.54 -14.84
N VAL A 46 -15.42 -2.11 -13.59
CA VAL A 46 -15.10 -0.73 -13.13
C VAL A 46 -13.60 -0.50 -12.97
N LEU A 47 -12.86 -1.56 -12.61
CA LEU A 47 -11.40 -1.51 -12.35
C LEU A 47 -10.55 -1.64 -13.61
N TYR A 48 -11.09 -2.22 -14.68
CA TYR A 48 -10.46 -2.40 -15.99
C TYR A 48 -11.35 -1.79 -17.06
N PRO A 49 -11.20 -0.49 -17.38
CA PRO A 49 -11.79 0.08 -18.57
C PRO A 49 -11.38 -0.76 -19.81
N ALA A 50 -12.19 -0.77 -20.83
CA ALA A 50 -12.05 -1.63 -22.02
C ALA A 50 -10.65 -1.59 -22.68
N GLU A 51 -9.89 -0.53 -22.47
CA GLU A 51 -8.51 -0.36 -22.99
C GLU A 51 -7.46 -1.30 -22.33
N HIS A 52 -7.78 -1.98 -21.23
CA HIS A 52 -6.88 -2.90 -20.52
C HIS A 52 -7.46 -4.30 -20.33
N GLN A 53 -8.49 -4.65 -21.10
CA GLN A 53 -9.16 -5.96 -21.01
C GLN A 53 -8.30 -7.10 -21.58
N GLU A 54 -7.28 -6.83 -22.38
CA GLU A 54 -6.38 -7.88 -22.88
C GLU A 54 -5.62 -8.60 -21.75
N ASP A 55 -5.27 -7.89 -20.66
CA ASP A 55 -4.62 -8.49 -19.49
C ASP A 55 -5.63 -9.20 -18.55
N ALA A 56 -6.92 -8.90 -18.66
CA ALA A 56 -7.98 -9.52 -17.87
C ALA A 56 -8.48 -10.86 -18.46
N ALA A 57 -8.19 -11.12 -19.73
CA ALA A 57 -8.64 -12.32 -20.45
C ALA A 57 -7.96 -13.64 -19.99
N VAL A 58 -6.98 -13.56 -19.07
CA VAL A 58 -6.25 -14.73 -18.55
C VAL A 58 -7.03 -15.48 -17.46
N TRP A 59 -8.11 -14.91 -16.92
CA TRP A 59 -8.84 -15.48 -15.78
C TRP A 59 -10.12 -16.18 -16.22
N THR A 60 -10.22 -17.47 -15.90
CA THR A 60 -11.41 -18.27 -16.17
C THR A 60 -12.49 -18.04 -15.10
N GLY A 61 -13.75 -18.41 -15.39
CA GLY A 61 -14.83 -18.28 -14.42
C GLY A 61 -14.58 -19.04 -13.11
N SER A 62 -13.83 -20.16 -13.16
CA SER A 62 -13.45 -20.95 -12.00
C SER A 62 -12.42 -20.24 -11.10
N ASP A 63 -11.53 -19.44 -11.68
CA ASP A 63 -10.53 -18.69 -10.92
C ASP A 63 -11.20 -17.59 -10.09
N TRP A 64 -12.21 -16.93 -10.65
CA TRP A 64 -13.01 -15.93 -9.93
C TRP A 64 -13.77 -16.52 -8.77
N GLU A 65 -14.31 -17.72 -8.89
CA GLU A 65 -15.01 -18.41 -7.83
C GLU A 65 -14.06 -18.77 -6.68
N GLN A 66 -12.89 -19.31 -6.99
CA GLN A 66 -11.86 -19.63 -5.98
C GLN A 66 -11.32 -18.38 -5.28
N ILE A 67 -11.07 -17.30 -6.02
CA ILE A 67 -10.65 -16.02 -5.46
C ILE A 67 -11.74 -15.43 -4.57
N SER A 68 -13.00 -15.47 -5.01
CA SER A 68 -14.14 -14.99 -4.22
C SER A 68 -14.27 -15.75 -2.91
N LEU A 69 -14.14 -17.07 -2.94
CA LEU A 69 -14.14 -17.93 -1.75
C LEU A 69 -12.97 -17.66 -0.83
N ALA A 70 -11.76 -17.48 -1.39
CA ALA A 70 -10.57 -17.14 -0.63
C ALA A 70 -10.72 -15.77 0.06
N VAL A 71 -11.20 -14.75 -0.66
CA VAL A 71 -11.44 -13.41 -0.13
C VAL A 71 -12.56 -13.41 0.93
N HIS A 72 -13.61 -14.20 0.73
CA HIS A 72 -14.70 -14.32 1.71
C HIS A 72 -14.25 -14.95 3.03
N ARG A 73 -13.28 -15.85 2.99
CA ARG A 73 -12.68 -16.50 4.17
C ARG A 73 -11.66 -15.60 4.89
N LEU A 74 -11.27 -14.47 4.30
CA LEU A 74 -10.32 -13.58 4.95
C LEU A 74 -10.94 -12.92 6.19
N ARG A 75 -10.18 -12.94 7.29
CA ARG A 75 -10.56 -12.24 8.53
C ARG A 75 -10.82 -10.74 8.29
N THR A 76 -10.19 -10.15 7.28
CA THR A 76 -10.37 -8.75 6.86
C THR A 76 -11.76 -8.41 6.34
N ASN A 77 -12.59 -9.41 6.00
CA ASN A 77 -13.99 -9.21 5.59
C ASN A 77 -14.99 -9.32 6.75
N GLY A 78 -14.54 -9.81 7.91
CA GLY A 78 -15.40 -9.94 9.10
C GLY A 78 -15.85 -8.59 9.66
N VAL A 79 -17.01 -8.60 10.34
CA VAL A 79 -17.54 -7.43 11.07
C VAL A 79 -16.53 -6.97 12.14
N TYR A 80 -15.93 -7.92 12.85
CA TYR A 80 -14.88 -7.64 13.84
C TYR A 80 -13.69 -6.88 13.26
N TYR A 81 -13.22 -7.24 12.09
CA TYR A 81 -12.15 -6.49 11.42
C TYR A 81 -12.61 -5.06 11.13
N ARG A 82 -13.79 -4.91 10.50
CA ARG A 82 -14.27 -3.58 10.08
C ARG A 82 -14.53 -2.63 11.24
N LEU A 83 -15.23 -3.10 12.27
CA LEU A 83 -15.60 -2.28 13.42
C LEU A 83 -14.43 -2.16 14.41
N GLY A 84 -13.83 -3.27 14.82
CA GLY A 84 -12.74 -3.28 15.80
C GLY A 84 -11.51 -2.53 15.33
N LYS A 85 -11.13 -2.74 14.05
CA LYS A 85 -10.00 -2.01 13.45
C LYS A 85 -10.30 -0.52 13.32
N ARG A 86 -11.52 -0.17 12.91
CA ARG A 86 -11.93 1.23 12.79
C ARG A 86 -11.94 1.92 14.16
N LEU A 87 -12.42 1.23 15.18
CA LEU A 87 -12.43 1.75 16.55
C LEU A 87 -11.00 1.96 17.05
N LEU A 88 -10.10 0.99 16.83
CA LEU A 88 -8.69 1.12 17.16
C LEU A 88 -8.06 2.33 16.45
N ASP A 89 -8.29 2.48 15.15
CA ASP A 89 -7.77 3.60 14.38
C ASP A 89 -8.21 4.95 14.97
N ILE A 90 -9.51 5.09 15.22
CA ILE A 90 -10.07 6.35 15.76
C ILE A 90 -9.55 6.62 17.17
N ILE A 91 -9.63 5.65 18.07
CA ILE A 91 -9.18 5.83 19.47
C ILE A 91 -7.70 6.22 19.48
N THR A 92 -6.86 5.52 18.74
CA THR A 92 -5.43 5.81 18.69
C THR A 92 -5.15 7.20 18.14
N VAL A 93 -5.78 7.59 17.01
CA VAL A 93 -5.56 8.93 16.45
C VAL A 93 -6.07 10.01 17.37
N CYS A 94 -7.26 9.85 17.97
CA CYS A 94 -7.82 10.82 18.91
C CYS A 94 -6.96 10.96 20.18
N PHE A 95 -6.39 9.86 20.67
CA PHE A 95 -5.47 9.88 21.82
C PHE A 95 -4.20 10.71 21.53
N PHE A 96 -3.65 10.58 20.32
CA PHE A 96 -2.47 11.34 19.91
C PHE A 96 -2.79 12.73 19.35
N LEU A 97 -4.05 13.07 19.11
CA LEU A 97 -4.46 14.34 18.49
C LEU A 97 -3.92 15.59 19.19
N PRO A 98 -3.90 15.68 20.56
CA PRO A 98 -3.34 16.83 21.26
C PRO A 98 -1.85 17.09 20.97
N TYR A 99 -1.09 16.04 20.66
CA TYR A 99 0.32 16.13 20.29
C TYR A 99 0.50 16.31 18.77
N LEU A 100 -0.37 15.67 18.01
CA LEU A 100 -0.33 15.69 16.55
C LEU A 100 -0.68 17.05 15.97
N VAL A 101 -1.68 17.75 16.53
CA VAL A 101 -2.11 19.06 16.01
C VAL A 101 -1.02 20.14 16.16
N PRO A 102 -0.39 20.36 17.33
CA PRO A 102 0.73 21.30 17.42
C PRO A 102 1.89 20.94 16.49
N LEU A 103 2.22 19.65 16.39
CA LEU A 103 3.29 19.19 15.51
C LEU A 103 2.96 19.46 14.03
N LEU A 104 1.73 19.20 13.59
CA LEU A 104 1.26 19.52 12.23
C LEU A 104 1.37 21.03 11.95
N LEU A 105 1.01 21.89 12.91
CA LEU A 105 1.10 23.34 12.76
C LEU A 105 2.56 23.80 12.65
N ILE A 106 3.45 23.29 13.51
CA ILE A 106 4.88 23.60 13.46
C ILE A 106 5.49 23.16 12.11
N VAL A 107 5.26 21.92 11.69
CA VAL A 107 5.78 21.42 10.41
C VAL A 107 5.19 22.22 9.24
N SER A 108 3.90 22.57 9.27
CA SER A 108 3.25 23.41 8.26
C SER A 108 3.94 24.77 8.13
N LEU A 109 4.21 25.41 9.26
CA LEU A 109 4.89 26.71 9.28
C LEU A 109 6.30 26.59 8.68
N ILE A 110 7.07 25.60 9.09
CA ILE A 110 8.43 25.37 8.61
C ILE A 110 8.42 25.07 7.09
N VAL A 111 7.51 24.23 6.60
CA VAL A 111 7.36 23.96 5.15
C VAL A 111 6.99 25.23 4.39
N ARG A 112 6.11 26.08 4.95
CA ARG A 112 5.68 27.33 4.33
C ARG A 112 6.83 28.33 4.18
N ILE A 113 7.69 28.41 5.19
CA ILE A 113 8.82 29.33 5.21
C ILE A 113 9.96 28.82 4.30
N SER A 114 10.16 27.48 4.22
CA SER A 114 11.31 26.89 3.52
C SER A 114 11.24 26.98 2.00
N SER A 115 10.04 27.05 1.42
CA SER A 115 9.86 27.16 -0.03
C SER A 115 8.47 27.69 -0.40
N PRO A 116 8.34 28.49 -1.48
CA PRO A 116 7.04 28.97 -1.95
C PRO A 116 6.20 27.82 -2.52
N GLY A 117 4.86 27.90 -2.36
CA GLY A 117 3.92 26.96 -2.93
C GLY A 117 3.02 26.24 -1.91
N PRO A 118 2.25 25.22 -2.33
CA PRO A 118 1.27 24.53 -1.47
C PRO A 118 1.96 23.75 -0.36
N LEU A 119 1.34 23.69 0.84
CA LEU A 119 1.86 22.97 2.00
C LEU A 119 1.81 21.45 1.80
N LEU A 120 0.71 20.99 1.19
CA LEU A 120 0.41 19.58 1.03
C LEU A 120 0.63 19.14 -0.41
N TYR A 121 1.31 18.02 -0.57
CA TYR A 121 1.35 17.24 -1.78
C TYR A 121 0.21 16.21 -1.76
N ARG A 122 -0.48 16.07 -2.88
CA ARG A 122 -1.60 15.16 -3.07
C ARG A 122 -1.25 14.12 -4.12
N GLN A 123 -1.46 12.86 -3.80
CA GLN A 123 -1.21 11.77 -4.74
C GLN A 123 -2.38 10.79 -4.76
N ARG A 124 -2.84 10.42 -5.96
CA ARG A 124 -3.83 9.37 -6.11
C ARG A 124 -3.22 8.02 -5.79
N ARG A 125 -3.91 7.26 -4.98
CA ARG A 125 -3.53 5.92 -4.54
C ARG A 125 -4.74 4.99 -4.60
N ILE A 126 -4.46 3.69 -4.72
CA ILE A 126 -5.47 2.65 -4.68
C ILE A 126 -5.72 2.27 -3.23
N GLY A 127 -6.99 2.23 -2.85
CA GLY A 127 -7.47 1.82 -1.54
C GLY A 127 -8.24 0.49 -1.58
N ARG A 128 -9.01 0.26 -0.51
CA ARG A 128 -9.84 -0.94 -0.40
C ARG A 128 -10.85 -1.01 -1.53
N PHE A 129 -11.12 -2.22 -2.01
CA PHE A 129 -11.99 -2.53 -3.16
C PHE A 129 -11.52 -1.88 -4.47
N GLY A 130 -10.21 -1.55 -4.58
CA GLY A 130 -9.67 -0.91 -5.76
C GLY A 130 -10.06 0.56 -5.93
N ARG A 131 -10.78 1.17 -4.97
CA ARG A 131 -11.22 2.56 -5.05
C ARG A 131 -10.05 3.50 -4.88
N GLU A 132 -9.93 4.47 -5.75
CA GLU A 132 -8.93 5.52 -5.61
C GLU A 132 -9.25 6.46 -4.45
N PHE A 133 -8.20 6.93 -3.79
CA PHE A 133 -8.29 7.98 -2.79
C PHE A 133 -7.09 8.92 -2.89
N THR A 134 -7.24 10.13 -2.35
CA THR A 134 -6.17 11.11 -2.29
C THR A 134 -5.36 10.92 -1.02
N LEU A 135 -4.10 10.55 -1.17
CA LEU A 135 -3.13 10.47 -0.08
C LEU A 135 -2.49 11.84 0.11
N TRP A 136 -2.43 12.31 1.35
CA TRP A 136 -1.84 13.59 1.69
C TRP A 136 -0.48 13.43 2.35
N LYS A 137 0.48 14.27 1.92
CA LYS A 137 1.81 14.39 2.53
C LYS A 137 2.21 15.85 2.61
N PHE A 138 3.11 16.20 3.51
CA PHE A 138 3.79 17.48 3.40
C PHE A 138 4.67 17.50 2.16
N ARG A 139 4.75 18.66 1.53
CA ARG A 139 5.64 18.87 0.40
C ARG A 139 7.09 18.76 0.85
N SER A 140 7.82 17.83 0.26
CA SER A 140 9.25 17.58 0.49
C SER A 140 10.11 17.86 -0.74
N MET A 141 9.49 18.21 -1.88
CA MET A 141 10.13 18.53 -3.15
C MET A 141 9.81 19.95 -3.60
N TYR A 142 10.63 20.50 -4.48
CA TYR A 142 10.34 21.76 -5.15
C TYR A 142 9.10 21.66 -6.04
N CYS A 143 8.40 22.79 -6.26
CA CYS A 143 7.17 22.79 -7.08
C CYS A 143 7.44 22.47 -8.55
N ASN A 144 8.62 22.81 -9.06
CA ASN A 144 9.09 22.51 -10.41
C ASN A 144 9.91 21.22 -10.48
N SER A 145 9.53 20.21 -9.69
CA SER A 145 10.26 18.95 -9.53
C SER A 145 10.55 18.23 -10.85
N ASP A 146 9.62 18.27 -11.80
CA ASP A 146 9.78 17.60 -13.10
C ASP A 146 10.85 18.27 -13.95
N GLU A 147 10.86 19.61 -13.99
CA GLU A 147 11.88 20.38 -14.71
C GLU A 147 13.27 20.14 -14.10
N VAL A 148 13.38 20.14 -12.77
CA VAL A 148 14.62 19.83 -12.04
C VAL A 148 15.10 18.43 -12.37
N LEU A 149 14.20 17.43 -12.40
CA LEU A 149 14.54 16.07 -12.77
C LEU A 149 15.08 15.99 -14.19
N HIS A 150 14.35 16.54 -15.16
CA HIS A 150 14.76 16.50 -16.56
C HIS A 150 16.14 17.13 -16.79
N LYS A 151 16.40 18.29 -16.20
CA LYS A 151 17.70 18.96 -16.29
C LYS A 151 18.80 18.11 -15.66
N TYR A 152 18.52 17.49 -14.51
CA TYR A 152 19.49 16.67 -13.80
C TYR A 152 19.84 15.38 -14.57
N LEU A 153 18.83 14.69 -15.10
CA LEU A 153 19.04 13.46 -15.88
C LEU A 153 19.75 13.73 -17.21
N ALA A 154 19.48 14.88 -17.84
CA ALA A 154 20.18 15.28 -19.06
C ALA A 154 21.68 15.57 -18.82
N ALA A 155 22.01 16.10 -17.64
CA ALA A 155 23.39 16.43 -17.28
C ALA A 155 24.18 15.24 -16.65
N ASN A 156 23.48 14.18 -16.20
CA ASN A 156 24.08 13.06 -15.44
C ASN A 156 23.66 11.71 -16.01
N PRO A 157 24.43 11.11 -16.93
CA PRO A 157 24.09 9.82 -17.56
C PRO A 157 23.94 8.67 -16.57
N GLU A 158 24.76 8.63 -15.52
CA GLU A 158 24.67 7.60 -14.46
C GLU A 158 23.34 7.71 -13.69
N ALA A 159 22.94 8.92 -13.33
CA ALA A 159 21.65 9.16 -12.69
C ALA A 159 20.46 8.81 -13.62
N ALA A 160 20.62 9.04 -14.92
CA ALA A 160 19.61 8.63 -15.91
C ALA A 160 19.47 7.10 -15.98
N GLN A 161 20.57 6.37 -15.86
CA GLN A 161 20.55 4.90 -15.80
C GLN A 161 19.91 4.38 -14.49
N GLU A 162 20.29 4.96 -13.34
CA GLU A 162 19.67 4.65 -12.04
C GLU A 162 18.16 4.90 -12.09
N TRP A 163 17.72 6.03 -12.66
CA TRP A 163 16.31 6.38 -12.80
C TRP A 163 15.54 5.40 -13.69
N LYS A 164 16.11 4.96 -14.81
CA LYS A 164 15.48 3.97 -15.69
C LYS A 164 15.23 2.62 -15.01
N GLN A 165 16.13 2.23 -14.10
CA GLN A 165 16.04 0.94 -13.40
C GLN A 165 15.09 0.96 -12.21
N THR A 166 15.09 2.05 -11.44
CA THR A 166 14.48 2.07 -10.11
C THR A 166 13.38 3.12 -9.95
N HIS A 167 13.28 4.07 -10.87
CA HIS A 167 12.47 5.30 -10.72
C HIS A 167 12.75 6.06 -9.40
N LYS A 168 13.97 5.90 -8.88
CA LYS A 168 14.47 6.57 -7.68
C LYS A 168 15.88 7.06 -7.94
N LEU A 169 16.31 8.04 -7.19
CA LEU A 169 17.68 8.55 -7.16
C LEU A 169 18.18 8.56 -5.74
N ARG A 170 19.41 8.11 -5.52
CA ARG A 170 20.05 8.19 -4.19
C ARG A 170 20.19 9.64 -3.73
N ASN A 171 20.61 10.52 -4.64
CA ASN A 171 20.70 11.95 -4.42
C ASN A 171 19.66 12.65 -5.32
N ASP A 172 18.42 12.72 -4.88
CA ASP A 172 17.34 13.31 -5.67
C ASP A 172 17.37 14.84 -5.56
N PRO A 173 17.72 15.55 -6.65
CA PRO A 173 17.85 17.02 -6.63
C PRO A 173 16.52 17.73 -6.44
N ARG A 174 15.41 17.04 -6.62
CA ARG A 174 14.07 17.57 -6.40
C ARG A 174 13.75 17.79 -4.92
N VAL A 175 14.43 17.04 -4.04
CA VAL A 175 14.17 17.05 -2.60
C VAL A 175 14.83 18.27 -1.96
N THR A 176 14.05 19.08 -1.26
CA THR A 176 14.59 20.22 -0.50
C THR A 176 15.40 19.74 0.71
N ARG A 177 16.29 20.58 1.27
CA ARG A 177 17.02 20.23 2.51
C ARG A 177 16.08 19.88 3.65
N LEU A 178 15.02 20.68 3.83
CA LEU A 178 13.95 20.39 4.79
C LEU A 178 13.19 19.10 4.40
N GLY A 179 12.88 18.93 3.12
CA GLY A 179 12.21 17.73 2.61
C GLY A 179 12.97 16.45 2.94
N ASN A 180 14.30 16.49 2.86
CA ASN A 180 15.15 15.36 3.25
C ASN A 180 15.01 15.04 4.76
N PHE A 181 15.03 16.08 5.60
CA PHE A 181 14.79 15.91 7.04
C PHE A 181 13.38 15.33 7.31
N LEU A 182 12.34 15.87 6.68
CA LEU A 182 10.97 15.38 6.84
C LEU A 182 10.83 13.91 6.44
N ARG A 183 11.44 13.51 5.31
CA ARG A 183 11.42 12.12 4.84
C ARG A 183 12.17 11.17 5.79
N ARG A 184 13.35 11.58 6.26
CA ARG A 184 14.13 10.78 7.19
C ARG A 184 13.43 10.55 8.53
N THR A 185 12.66 11.53 8.98
CA THR A 185 11.87 11.48 10.23
C THR A 185 10.43 10.98 10.01
N SER A 186 10.02 10.72 8.75
CA SER A 186 8.65 10.38 8.37
C SER A 186 7.60 11.45 8.76
N LEU A 187 8.05 12.68 9.05
CA LEU A 187 7.15 13.79 9.37
C LEU A 187 6.35 14.28 8.15
N ASP A 188 6.86 14.01 6.93
CA ASP A 188 6.11 14.27 5.69
C ASP A 188 4.81 13.46 5.59
N GLU A 189 4.70 12.35 6.29
CA GLU A 189 3.54 11.45 6.28
C GLU A 189 2.47 11.79 7.33
N LEU A 190 2.74 12.75 8.25
CA LEU A 190 1.77 13.14 9.28
C LEU A 190 0.37 13.52 8.73
N PRO A 191 0.21 14.21 7.57
CA PRO A 191 -1.12 14.49 7.05
C PRO A 191 -1.95 13.24 6.72
N GLN A 192 -1.34 12.06 6.60
CA GLN A 192 -2.07 10.80 6.36
C GLN A 192 -2.93 10.37 7.56
N PHE A 193 -2.69 10.91 8.77
CA PHE A 193 -3.62 10.72 9.88
C PHE A 193 -5.02 11.23 9.55
N LEU A 194 -5.16 12.24 8.70
CA LEU A 194 -6.45 12.67 8.15
C LEU A 194 -7.07 11.59 7.25
N ASN A 195 -6.25 10.88 6.46
CA ASN A 195 -6.73 9.75 5.67
C ASN A 195 -7.26 8.61 6.57
N VAL A 196 -6.61 8.38 7.70
CA VAL A 196 -7.07 7.41 8.71
C VAL A 196 -8.39 7.87 9.33
N LEU A 197 -8.50 9.11 9.78
CA LEU A 197 -9.73 9.67 10.35
C LEU A 197 -10.90 9.67 9.36
N LEU A 198 -10.66 9.97 8.10
CA LEU A 198 -11.67 9.93 7.05
C LEU A 198 -12.01 8.50 6.60
N GLY A 199 -11.20 7.51 7.01
CA GLY A 199 -11.46 6.09 6.77
C GLY A 199 -11.02 5.57 5.41
N SER A 200 -10.32 6.36 4.59
CA SER A 200 -9.66 5.90 3.36
C SER A 200 -8.42 5.04 3.65
N MET A 201 -7.80 5.23 4.81
CA MET A 201 -6.68 4.44 5.32
C MET A 201 -6.98 3.88 6.72
N SER A 202 -6.09 3.02 7.20
CA SER A 202 -5.99 2.52 8.57
C SER A 202 -4.58 2.85 9.11
N LEU A 203 -4.38 2.77 10.42
CA LEU A 203 -3.03 2.89 11.00
C LEU A 203 -2.14 1.75 10.51
N VAL A 204 -2.64 0.51 10.50
CA VAL A 204 -1.89 -0.66 10.05
C VAL A 204 -2.56 -1.28 8.83
N GLY A 205 -1.79 -1.62 7.81
CA GLY A 205 -2.29 -2.23 6.58
C GLY A 205 -1.22 -2.36 5.51
N PRO A 206 -1.57 -2.91 4.34
CA PRO A 206 -0.68 -2.90 3.18
C PRO A 206 -0.37 -1.45 2.76
N ARG A 207 0.81 -1.23 2.17
CA ARG A 207 1.17 0.12 1.72
C ARG A 207 0.25 0.61 0.61
N PRO A 208 -0.22 1.89 0.65
CA PRO A 208 -0.99 2.44 -0.46
C PRO A 208 -0.14 2.49 -1.75
N ILE A 209 -0.60 1.81 -2.80
CA ILE A 209 0.08 1.71 -4.10
C ILE A 209 -0.48 2.71 -5.11
N VAL A 210 0.34 3.11 -6.09
CA VAL A 210 -0.10 3.82 -7.28
C VAL A 210 -0.65 2.85 -8.33
N PHE A 211 -1.38 3.35 -9.31
CA PHE A 211 -1.95 2.52 -10.36
C PHE A 211 -0.88 1.71 -11.12
N ALA A 212 0.26 2.32 -11.42
CA ALA A 212 1.37 1.64 -12.09
C ALA A 212 1.97 0.45 -11.30
N GLU A 213 1.84 0.45 -9.97
CA GLU A 213 2.32 -0.67 -9.12
C GLU A 213 1.33 -1.85 -9.10
N LYS A 214 0.10 -1.67 -9.57
CA LYS A 214 -0.94 -2.72 -9.57
C LYS A 214 -0.48 -3.98 -10.28
N ALA A 215 0.13 -3.85 -11.45
CA ALA A 215 0.64 -4.98 -12.23
C ALA A 215 1.69 -5.81 -11.48
N GLN A 216 2.44 -5.21 -10.55
CA GLN A 216 3.46 -5.91 -9.77
C GLN A 216 2.86 -6.81 -8.68
N TYR A 217 1.62 -6.54 -8.25
CA TYR A 217 0.90 -7.41 -7.31
C TYR A 217 0.34 -8.66 -7.98
N ARG A 218 0.14 -8.66 -9.31
CA ARG A 218 -0.43 -9.80 -10.05
C ARG A 218 -1.67 -10.35 -9.32
N GLU A 219 -1.74 -11.65 -9.13
CA GLU A 219 -2.81 -12.37 -8.40
C GLU A 219 -2.98 -11.89 -6.95
N SER A 220 -1.89 -11.44 -6.31
CA SER A 220 -1.93 -10.92 -4.95
C SER A 220 -2.72 -9.60 -4.81
N TYR A 221 -3.06 -8.96 -5.93
CA TYR A 221 -3.84 -7.72 -5.91
C TYR A 221 -5.20 -7.87 -5.21
N PHE A 222 -5.84 -9.04 -5.32
CA PHE A 222 -7.10 -9.30 -4.63
C PHE A 222 -6.97 -9.24 -3.12
N PHE A 223 -5.87 -9.79 -2.59
CA PHE A 223 -5.58 -9.67 -1.16
C PHE A 223 -5.40 -8.22 -0.78
N TYR A 224 -4.60 -7.48 -1.54
CA TYR A 224 -4.40 -6.05 -1.33
C TYR A 224 -5.73 -5.29 -1.30
N ALA A 225 -6.58 -5.48 -2.30
CA ALA A 225 -7.86 -4.80 -2.44
C ALA A 225 -8.89 -5.19 -1.35
N SER A 226 -8.69 -6.30 -0.63
CA SER A 226 -9.58 -6.72 0.47
C SER A 226 -9.40 -5.91 1.75
N ALA A 227 -8.25 -5.24 1.92
CA ALA A 227 -7.91 -4.51 3.13
C ALA A 227 -7.81 -2.99 2.87
N LYS A 228 -7.95 -2.17 3.92
CA LYS A 228 -7.60 -0.76 3.84
C LYS A 228 -6.08 -0.62 3.84
N PRO A 229 -5.50 0.25 2.99
CA PRO A 229 -4.09 0.57 3.08
C PRO A 229 -3.75 1.21 4.43
N GLY A 230 -2.54 0.93 4.91
CA GLY A 230 -2.05 1.39 6.20
C GLY A 230 -1.08 2.55 6.12
N LEU A 231 -1.01 3.33 7.20
CA LEU A 231 0.08 4.28 7.44
C LEU A 231 1.39 3.52 7.70
N THR A 232 1.31 2.42 8.43
CA THR A 232 2.37 1.43 8.62
C THR A 232 1.87 0.03 8.25
N GLY A 233 2.79 -0.93 8.10
CA GLY A 233 2.45 -2.30 7.73
C GLY A 233 3.57 -3.28 8.04
N LEU A 234 3.29 -4.56 7.87
CA LEU A 234 4.21 -5.65 8.24
C LEU A 234 5.57 -5.50 7.54
N TRP A 235 5.62 -5.27 6.23
CA TRP A 235 6.88 -5.11 5.52
C TRP A 235 7.65 -3.84 5.93
N GLN A 236 6.94 -2.77 6.31
CA GLN A 236 7.54 -1.52 6.75
C GLN A 236 8.29 -1.67 8.08
N VAL A 237 7.96 -2.69 8.89
CA VAL A 237 8.66 -3.01 10.15
C VAL A 237 9.55 -4.24 10.06
N SER A 238 9.57 -4.97 8.91
CA SER A 238 10.32 -6.23 8.73
C SER A 238 11.58 -6.13 7.88
N GLY A 239 11.86 -4.96 7.26
CA GLY A 239 13.07 -4.81 6.43
C GLY A 239 13.07 -3.56 5.57
N ARG A 240 11.92 -2.88 5.43
CA ARG A 240 11.76 -1.59 4.75
C ARG A 240 12.34 -1.56 3.33
N SER A 241 13.28 -0.62 3.09
CA SER A 241 13.93 -0.42 1.78
C SER A 241 14.79 -1.59 1.33
N ASN A 242 15.27 -2.45 2.25
CA ASN A 242 16.13 -3.59 1.93
C ASN A 242 15.35 -4.77 1.31
N LEU A 243 14.02 -4.73 1.34
CA LEU A 243 13.18 -5.76 0.75
C LEU A 243 12.97 -5.51 -0.74
N SER A 244 13.09 -6.56 -1.55
CA SER A 244 12.62 -6.54 -2.94
C SER A 244 11.11 -6.27 -2.98
N TYR A 245 10.62 -5.78 -4.13
CA TYR A 245 9.18 -5.52 -4.28
C TYR A 245 8.33 -6.80 -4.06
N ARG A 246 8.81 -7.94 -4.56
CA ARG A 246 8.15 -9.23 -4.37
C ARG A 246 8.04 -9.64 -2.90
N GLN A 247 9.08 -9.40 -2.11
CA GLN A 247 9.04 -9.64 -0.65
C GLN A 247 8.05 -8.73 0.06
N ARG A 248 7.94 -7.46 -0.36
CA ARG A 248 6.94 -6.51 0.19
C ARG A 248 5.52 -6.99 -0.09
N VAL A 249 5.24 -7.43 -1.32
CA VAL A 249 3.93 -8.01 -1.70
C VAL A 249 3.64 -9.26 -0.86
N ALA A 250 4.61 -10.15 -0.68
CA ALA A 250 4.43 -11.35 0.12
C ALA A 250 4.06 -11.02 1.58
N LEU A 251 4.75 -10.06 2.20
CA LEU A 251 4.45 -9.60 3.57
C LEU A 251 3.10 -8.88 3.68
N ASP A 252 2.67 -8.14 2.66
CA ASP A 252 1.33 -7.57 2.62
C ASP A 252 0.26 -8.65 2.57
N VAL A 253 0.46 -9.71 1.78
CA VAL A 253 -0.44 -10.87 1.72
C VAL A 253 -0.45 -11.63 3.06
N GLU A 254 0.72 -11.86 3.64
CA GLU A 254 0.86 -12.50 4.96
C GLU A 254 0.07 -11.75 6.03
N TYR A 255 0.24 -10.42 6.10
CA TYR A 255 -0.52 -9.58 7.01
C TYR A 255 -2.03 -9.74 6.81
N ILE A 256 -2.51 -9.70 5.57
CA ILE A 256 -3.95 -9.76 5.26
C ILE A 256 -4.53 -11.12 5.63
N ARG A 257 -3.81 -12.20 5.34
CA ARG A 257 -4.25 -13.57 5.66
C ARG A 257 -4.19 -13.88 7.14
N GLY A 258 -3.13 -13.43 7.80
CA GLY A 258 -2.87 -13.69 9.22
C GLY A 258 -3.43 -12.63 10.17
N TRP A 259 -4.16 -11.63 9.65
CA TRP A 259 -4.61 -10.50 10.46
C TRP A 259 -5.29 -10.93 11.78
N ASN A 260 -4.84 -10.32 12.84
CA ASN A 260 -5.48 -10.31 14.15
C ASN A 260 -5.10 -9.04 14.90
N PHE A 261 -5.81 -8.75 15.98
CA PHE A 261 -5.62 -7.52 16.75
C PHE A 261 -4.22 -7.39 17.38
N ALA A 262 -3.66 -8.53 17.85
CA ALA A 262 -2.33 -8.57 18.44
C ALA A 262 -1.25 -8.25 17.41
N LEU A 263 -1.42 -8.69 16.15
CA LEU A 263 -0.51 -8.36 15.05
C LEU A 263 -0.50 -6.85 14.77
N ASP A 264 -1.67 -6.20 14.78
CA ASP A 264 -1.73 -4.73 14.63
C ASP A 264 -0.98 -4.02 15.75
N LEU A 265 -1.20 -4.40 17.00
CA LEU A 265 -0.48 -3.84 18.14
C LEU A 265 1.03 -4.07 18.07
N GLN A 266 1.45 -5.26 17.65
CA GLN A 266 2.86 -5.58 17.45
C GLN A 266 3.50 -4.70 16.35
N ILE A 267 2.80 -4.50 15.24
CA ILE A 267 3.27 -3.64 14.15
C ILE A 267 3.37 -2.19 14.62
N LEU A 268 2.37 -1.67 15.33
CA LEU A 268 2.40 -0.32 15.90
C LEU A 268 3.58 -0.14 16.85
N TRP A 269 3.82 -1.09 17.75
CA TRP A 269 4.96 -1.07 18.66
C TRP A 269 6.31 -1.04 17.91
N ARG A 270 6.48 -1.94 16.94
CA ARG A 270 7.69 -1.96 16.09
C ARG A 270 7.86 -0.67 15.29
N THR A 271 6.76 -0.07 14.83
CA THR A 271 6.78 1.21 14.11
C THR A 271 7.32 2.33 14.99
N ALA A 272 6.87 2.43 16.24
CA ALA A 272 7.38 3.41 17.19
C ALA A 272 8.90 3.26 17.39
N GLY A 273 9.39 2.03 17.59
CA GLY A 273 10.82 1.75 17.69
C GLY A 273 11.60 2.09 16.42
N ALA A 274 11.01 1.82 15.25
CA ALA A 274 11.64 2.07 13.97
C ALA A 274 11.73 3.56 13.60
N VAL A 275 10.73 4.36 13.98
CA VAL A 275 10.75 5.82 13.84
C VAL A 275 11.78 6.41 14.78
N TRP A 276 11.83 5.95 16.04
CA TRP A 276 12.82 6.41 17.02
C TRP A 276 14.26 6.13 16.59
N ALA A 277 14.51 4.94 16.05
CA ALA A 277 15.84 4.54 15.61
C ALA A 277 16.29 5.19 14.30
N SER A 278 15.41 5.96 13.60
CA SER A 278 15.66 6.58 12.28
C SER A 278 16.27 5.63 11.24
N LYS A 279 16.12 4.30 11.41
CA LYS A 279 16.71 3.28 10.53
C LYS A 279 15.86 3.08 9.28
N GLY A 280 16.43 3.35 8.10
CA GLY A 280 15.87 2.94 6.81
C GLY A 280 14.77 3.84 6.23
N ALA A 281 14.71 5.10 6.63
CA ALA A 281 13.90 6.12 5.96
C ALA A 281 14.75 6.77 4.86
N VAL A 282 14.71 6.21 3.64
CA VAL A 282 15.18 6.84 2.38
C VAL A 282 14.24 6.41 1.27
#